data_990ba9005a0ddd4eba1779cb0fc1b29a
#
_entry.id   990ba9005a0ddd4eba1779cb0fc1b29a
#
_cell.length_a   1.000
_cell.length_b   1.000
_cell.length_c   1.000
_cell.angle_alpha   90.00
_cell.angle_beta   90.00
_cell.angle_gamma   90.00
#
_symmetry.space_group_name_H-M   'P 1'
#
loop_
_entity.id
_entity.type
_entity.pdbx_description
1 polymer ?
#
loop_
_entity_poly.entity_id
_entity_poly.type
_entity_poly.pdbx_seq_one_letter_code
_entity_poly.pdbx_strand_id
1 'polypeptide(L)'
;IALPYKALHAQFQNFPEWCKAIMRTVNNHLRNANQRIKELEKNENAEELFPPHTINKLMAILALVAHRFGKYSEEEKGVVLGGNLLRNYTIQIFQEATHKMQKLTNVLADLKFLKVEDLGEGKQKIVIYKIDEIISFVDWHNDFLFKQEKDKVIIKEEEIKILNCVIQFAKKTPKNEKGEIKVNLTEMQNESMKEMGYLVKTEETLGLCEKKLMGDQTMGDGGVLFSVVPLEELDKVVPYWKLLYQIAKVRR
;
A
#
# COMPACT_ATOMS: atom_id res chain seq x y z
N ILE A 1 -6.19 38.89 22.23
CA ILE A 1 -6.02 40.32 21.95
C ILE A 1 -6.47 40.58 20.53
N ALA A 2 -7.57 41.30 20.31
CA ALA A 2 -8.04 41.68 18.98
C ALA A 2 -7.40 43.04 18.62
N LEU A 3 -6.58 43.03 17.58
CA LEU A 3 -6.02 44.27 17.01
C LEU A 3 -7.01 44.86 16.01
N PRO A 4 -7.41 46.15 16.17
CA PRO A 4 -8.29 46.82 15.20
C PRO A 4 -7.61 46.85 13.82
N TYR A 5 -8.35 46.50 12.76
CA TYR A 5 -7.84 46.50 11.41
C TYR A 5 -7.20 47.83 10.96
N LYS A 6 -7.82 48.97 11.36
CA LYS A 6 -7.29 50.32 11.07
C LYS A 6 -5.89 50.57 11.68
N ALA A 7 -5.64 50.10 12.91
CA ALA A 7 -4.35 50.25 13.56
C ALA A 7 -3.27 49.38 12.87
N LEU A 8 -3.62 48.19 12.52
CA LEU A 8 -2.74 47.25 11.78
C LEU A 8 -2.39 47.81 10.40
N HIS A 9 -3.38 48.36 9.70
CA HIS A 9 -3.18 48.95 8.36
C HIS A 9 -2.31 50.21 8.43
N ALA A 10 -2.49 51.10 9.43
CA ALA A 10 -1.66 52.27 9.62
C ALA A 10 -0.19 51.91 9.88
N GLN A 11 0.05 50.88 10.70
CA GLN A 11 1.42 50.40 10.94
C GLN A 11 2.04 49.75 9.67
N PHE A 12 1.25 49.01 8.90
CA PHE A 12 1.72 48.42 7.66
C PHE A 12 2.14 49.45 6.62
N GLN A 13 1.47 50.61 6.58
CA GLN A 13 1.85 51.72 5.70
C GLN A 13 3.27 52.24 5.98
N ASN A 14 3.72 52.19 7.23
CA ASN A 14 5.04 52.65 7.65
C ASN A 14 6.17 51.65 7.42
N PHE A 15 5.87 50.44 6.97
CA PHE A 15 6.92 49.46 6.68
C PHE A 15 7.71 49.82 5.41
N PRO A 16 9.02 49.52 5.38
CA PRO A 16 9.83 49.63 4.17
C PRO A 16 9.21 48.87 3.02
N GLU A 17 9.37 49.33 1.78
CA GLU A 17 8.77 48.67 0.59
C GLU A 17 9.21 47.23 0.41
N TRP A 18 10.46 46.88 0.71
CA TRP A 18 10.93 45.52 0.68
C TRP A 18 10.18 44.61 1.68
N CYS A 19 9.85 45.13 2.85
CA CYS A 19 9.10 44.36 3.86
C CYS A 19 7.65 44.13 3.41
N LYS A 20 7.00 45.15 2.84
CA LYS A 20 5.66 45.04 2.22
C LYS A 20 5.66 44.03 1.07
N ALA A 21 6.71 44.03 0.24
CA ALA A 21 6.86 43.06 -0.84
C ALA A 21 6.97 41.61 -0.33
N ILE A 22 7.80 41.35 0.68
CA ILE A 22 7.93 40.07 1.33
C ILE A 22 6.57 39.60 1.89
N MET A 23 5.90 40.45 2.65
CA MET A 23 4.60 40.12 3.25
C MET A 23 3.53 39.83 2.22
N ARG A 24 3.50 40.56 1.09
CA ARG A 24 2.60 40.28 -0.04
C ARG A 24 2.91 38.90 -0.65
N THR A 25 4.19 38.61 -0.87
CA THR A 25 4.62 37.33 -1.43
C THR A 25 4.25 36.17 -0.52
N VAL A 26 4.55 36.27 0.79
CA VAL A 26 4.18 35.24 1.78
C VAL A 26 2.66 35.03 1.84
N ASN A 27 1.88 36.13 1.82
CA ASN A 27 0.43 36.06 1.87
C ASN A 27 -0.16 35.41 0.61
N ASN A 28 0.42 35.70 -0.57
CA ASN A 28 0.04 35.06 -1.84
C ASN A 28 0.39 33.57 -1.82
N HIS A 29 1.56 33.20 -1.32
CA HIS A 29 1.94 31.77 -1.17
C HIS A 29 0.98 31.04 -0.22
N LEU A 30 0.62 31.64 0.92
CA LEU A 30 -0.35 31.07 1.86
C LEU A 30 -1.75 30.92 1.24
N ARG A 31 -2.22 31.93 0.49
CA ARG A 31 -3.50 31.85 -0.22
C ARG A 31 -3.50 30.74 -1.27
N ASN A 32 -2.45 30.67 -2.07
CA ASN A 32 -2.31 29.64 -3.10
C ASN A 32 -2.22 28.24 -2.48
N ALA A 33 -1.47 28.09 -1.39
CA ALA A 33 -1.39 26.83 -0.65
C ALA A 33 -2.76 26.42 -0.08
N ASN A 34 -3.48 27.35 0.57
CA ASN A 34 -4.81 27.08 1.10
C ASN A 34 -5.84 26.77 0.01
N GLN A 35 -5.78 27.46 -1.13
CA GLN A 35 -6.66 27.18 -2.26
C GLN A 35 -6.39 25.78 -2.81
N ARG A 36 -5.11 25.43 -2.95
CA ARG A 36 -4.70 24.11 -3.42
C ARG A 36 -5.11 22.98 -2.48
N ILE A 37 -4.99 23.20 -1.17
CA ILE A 37 -5.51 22.25 -0.17
C ILE A 37 -7.01 22.07 -0.34
N LYS A 38 -7.78 23.16 -0.50
CA LYS A 38 -9.23 23.10 -0.72
C LYS A 38 -9.60 22.41 -2.04
N GLU A 39 -8.82 22.61 -3.10
CA GLU A 39 -9.03 21.92 -4.39
C GLU A 39 -8.72 20.42 -4.27
N LEU A 40 -7.65 20.04 -3.58
CA LEU A 40 -7.32 18.65 -3.30
C LEU A 40 -8.37 17.96 -2.41
N GLU A 41 -8.96 18.70 -1.47
CA GLU A 41 -10.05 18.21 -0.61
C GLU A 41 -11.40 18.13 -1.33
N LYS A 42 -11.66 19.02 -2.31
CA LYS A 42 -12.93 19.04 -3.08
C LYS A 42 -12.98 18.01 -4.21
N ASN A 43 -11.83 17.66 -4.78
CA ASN A 43 -11.75 16.66 -5.87
C ASN A 43 -11.96 15.23 -5.37
N GLU A 44 -12.49 15.05 -4.17
CA GLU A 44 -12.90 13.77 -3.64
C GLU A 44 -14.27 13.38 -4.19
N ASN A 45 -14.29 12.52 -5.19
CA ASN A 45 -15.38 11.59 -5.34
C ASN A 45 -15.35 10.71 -4.07
N ALA A 46 -16.31 10.93 -3.18
CA ALA A 46 -16.39 10.25 -1.88
C ALA A 46 -16.45 8.70 -1.99
N GLU A 47 -16.62 8.17 -3.19
CA GLU A 47 -16.76 6.75 -3.47
C GLU A 47 -15.42 6.02 -3.72
N GLU A 48 -14.36 6.72 -4.16
CA GLU A 48 -13.03 6.11 -4.40
C GLU A 48 -11.91 6.83 -3.64
N LEU A 49 -11.80 6.55 -2.36
CA LEU A 49 -10.73 7.12 -1.54
C LEU A 49 -9.31 6.74 -2.01
N PHE A 50 -9.18 5.54 -2.58
CA PHE A 50 -7.90 4.99 -3.02
C PHE A 50 -8.03 4.26 -4.37
N PRO A 51 -8.10 4.97 -5.50
CA PRO A 51 -7.91 4.31 -6.78
C PRO A 51 -6.49 3.69 -6.86
N PRO A 52 -6.29 2.62 -7.64
CA PRO A 52 -5.04 1.86 -7.65
C PRO A 52 -3.77 2.71 -7.85
N HIS A 53 -3.81 3.67 -8.76
CA HIS A 53 -2.69 4.61 -9.00
C HIS A 53 -2.42 5.54 -7.81
N THR A 54 -3.45 5.92 -7.04
CA THR A 54 -3.28 6.74 -5.83
C THR A 54 -2.62 5.92 -4.71
N ILE A 55 -2.99 4.65 -4.55
CA ILE A 55 -2.33 3.74 -3.60
C ILE A 55 -0.84 3.67 -3.93
N ASN A 56 -0.52 3.39 -5.20
CA ASN A 56 0.88 3.29 -5.64
C ASN A 56 1.65 4.58 -5.37
N LYS A 57 1.07 5.72 -5.72
CA LYS A 57 1.67 7.04 -5.51
C LYS A 57 1.94 7.33 -4.03
N LEU A 58 0.97 7.08 -3.15
CA LEU A 58 1.12 7.32 -1.71
C LEU A 58 2.15 6.38 -1.08
N MET A 59 2.17 5.11 -1.46
CA MET A 59 3.17 4.14 -1.03
C MET A 59 4.58 4.54 -1.50
N ALA A 60 4.71 4.98 -2.75
CA ALA A 60 5.96 5.49 -3.31
C ALA A 60 6.46 6.75 -2.57
N ILE A 61 5.56 7.68 -2.24
CA ILE A 61 5.90 8.87 -1.44
C ILE A 61 6.45 8.45 -0.08
N LEU A 62 5.77 7.54 0.61
CA LEU A 62 6.22 7.03 1.91
C LEU A 62 7.60 6.39 1.81
N ALA A 63 7.81 5.51 0.81
CA ALA A 63 9.09 4.84 0.57
C ALA A 63 10.22 5.84 0.26
N LEU A 64 9.99 6.80 -0.64
CA LEU A 64 10.99 7.81 -1.02
C LEU A 64 11.38 8.72 0.16
N VAL A 65 10.39 9.21 0.91
CA VAL A 65 10.65 10.09 2.06
C VAL A 65 11.36 9.32 3.17
N ALA A 66 10.98 8.06 3.41
CA ALA A 66 11.65 7.20 4.37
C ALA A 66 13.10 6.87 3.95
N HIS A 67 13.33 6.56 2.67
CA HIS A 67 14.67 6.28 2.16
C HIS A 67 15.59 7.50 2.23
N ARG A 68 15.07 8.69 1.93
CA ARG A 68 15.86 9.93 1.89
C ARG A 68 16.16 10.52 3.25
N PHE A 69 15.21 10.47 4.17
CA PHE A 69 15.25 11.21 5.44
C PHE A 69 15.10 10.33 6.67
N GLY A 70 14.66 9.08 6.50
CA GLY A 70 14.54 8.13 7.59
C GLY A 70 15.92 7.73 8.11
N LYS A 71 15.98 7.41 9.39
CA LYS A 71 17.16 6.88 10.05
C LYS A 71 16.82 5.54 10.67
N TYR A 72 17.61 4.52 10.36
CA TYR A 72 17.44 3.24 11.02
C TYR A 72 17.74 3.36 12.52
N SER A 73 16.87 2.83 13.34
CA SER A 73 17.04 2.76 14.79
C SER A 73 17.10 1.29 15.22
N GLU A 74 18.20 0.90 15.85
CA GLU A 74 18.35 -0.46 16.39
C GLU A 74 17.37 -0.73 17.56
N GLU A 75 17.09 0.31 18.34
CA GLU A 75 16.14 0.24 19.45
C GLU A 75 14.72 -0.07 18.97
N GLU A 76 14.28 0.65 17.95
CA GLU A 76 12.94 0.49 17.36
C GLU A 76 12.87 -0.66 16.31
N LYS A 77 14.02 -1.19 15.90
CA LYS A 77 14.16 -2.19 14.82
C LYS A 77 13.47 -1.76 13.52
N GLY A 78 13.58 -0.49 13.16
CA GLY A 78 12.92 0.07 12.00
C GLY A 78 13.46 1.43 11.57
N VAL A 79 12.96 1.92 10.44
CA VAL A 79 13.30 3.25 9.91
C VAL A 79 12.40 4.29 10.57
N VAL A 80 13.01 5.22 11.29
CA VAL A 80 12.31 6.30 12.00
C VAL A 80 12.19 7.53 11.11
N LEU A 81 10.99 8.07 10.98
CA LEU A 81 10.63 9.23 10.17
C LEU A 81 9.74 10.19 10.97
N GLY A 82 9.98 11.51 10.83
CA GLY A 82 9.08 12.52 11.39
C GLY A 82 7.80 12.67 10.57
N GLY A 83 6.63 12.58 11.23
CA GLY A 83 5.33 12.69 10.55
C GLY A 83 5.12 14.05 9.88
N ASN A 84 5.60 15.13 10.47
CA ASN A 84 5.55 16.48 9.86
C ASN A 84 6.35 16.55 8.56
N LEU A 85 7.48 15.84 8.48
CA LEU A 85 8.28 15.79 7.27
C LEU A 85 7.52 15.05 6.15
N LEU A 86 6.95 13.88 6.45
CA LEU A 86 6.12 13.13 5.51
C LEU A 86 4.94 13.98 5.01
N ARG A 87 4.24 14.66 5.94
CA ARG A 87 3.14 15.55 5.62
C ARG A 87 3.55 16.69 4.68
N ASN A 88 4.68 17.36 4.96
CA ASN A 88 5.17 18.46 4.15
C ASN A 88 5.51 18.00 2.72
N TYR A 89 6.20 16.85 2.57
CA TYR A 89 6.49 16.31 1.24
C TYR A 89 5.23 15.89 0.51
N THR A 90 4.28 15.25 1.19
CA THR A 90 3.00 14.84 0.61
C THR A 90 2.27 16.03 -0.02
N ILE A 91 2.17 17.16 0.70
CA ILE A 91 1.47 18.36 0.18
C ILE A 91 2.33 19.14 -0.80
N GLN A 92 3.54 19.54 -0.37
CA GLN A 92 4.29 20.57 -1.08
C GLN A 92 4.98 20.06 -2.34
N ILE A 93 5.44 18.80 -2.31
CA ILE A 93 6.19 18.22 -3.42
C ILE A 93 5.27 17.38 -4.30
N PHE A 94 4.54 16.46 -3.69
CA PHE A 94 3.73 15.49 -4.44
C PHE A 94 2.28 15.92 -4.67
N GLN A 95 1.84 17.00 -4.02
CA GLN A 95 0.53 17.61 -4.19
C GLN A 95 -0.63 16.64 -3.95
N GLU A 96 -0.45 15.79 -2.93
CA GLU A 96 -1.48 14.87 -2.47
C GLU A 96 -2.09 15.34 -1.15
N ALA A 97 -3.35 14.96 -0.93
CA ALA A 97 -4.07 15.30 0.28
C ALA A 97 -3.50 14.56 1.49
N THR A 98 -3.21 15.29 2.57
CA THR A 98 -2.61 14.71 3.79
C THR A 98 -3.47 13.67 4.46
N HIS A 99 -4.80 13.83 4.43
CA HIS A 99 -5.71 12.88 5.04
C HIS A 99 -5.65 11.51 4.35
N LYS A 100 -5.38 11.45 3.01
CA LYS A 100 -5.16 10.19 2.30
C LYS A 100 -3.89 9.49 2.79
N MET A 101 -2.79 10.24 2.94
CA MET A 101 -1.56 9.71 3.50
C MET A 101 -1.75 9.25 4.95
N GLN A 102 -2.50 9.98 5.76
CA GLN A 102 -2.78 9.60 7.14
C GLN A 102 -3.64 8.32 7.21
N LYS A 103 -4.66 8.20 6.37
CA LYS A 103 -5.45 6.96 6.27
C LYS A 103 -4.58 5.79 5.85
N LEU A 104 -3.72 5.96 4.83
CA LEU A 104 -2.79 4.92 4.41
C LEU A 104 -1.85 4.50 5.56
N THR A 105 -1.25 5.45 6.26
CA THR A 105 -0.34 5.13 7.39
C THR A 105 -1.08 4.42 8.53
N ASN A 106 -2.33 4.76 8.81
CA ASN A 106 -3.14 4.05 9.80
C ASN A 106 -3.38 2.60 9.38
N VAL A 107 -3.75 2.35 8.11
CA VAL A 107 -3.92 0.98 7.59
C VAL A 107 -2.63 0.18 7.68
N LEU A 108 -1.51 0.79 7.29
CA LEU A 108 -0.21 0.13 7.38
C LEU A 108 0.20 -0.14 8.84
N ALA A 109 -0.24 0.70 9.79
CA ALA A 109 -0.05 0.46 11.21
C ALA A 109 -0.89 -0.73 11.70
N ASP A 110 -2.15 -0.84 11.31
CA ASP A 110 -3.02 -1.97 11.62
C ASP A 110 -2.45 -3.29 11.06
N LEU A 111 -1.81 -3.22 9.90
CA LEU A 111 -1.14 -4.35 9.24
C LEU A 111 0.28 -4.63 9.77
N LYS A 112 0.74 -3.87 10.77
CA LYS A 112 2.07 -4.00 11.38
C LYS A 112 3.24 -3.78 10.42
N PHE A 113 3.06 -2.97 9.39
CA PHE A 113 4.14 -2.50 8.52
C PHE A 113 4.91 -1.36 9.15
N LEU A 114 4.21 -0.53 9.92
CA LEU A 114 4.77 0.61 10.61
C LEU A 114 4.03 0.85 11.94
N LYS A 115 4.53 1.79 12.74
CA LYS A 115 3.89 2.31 13.95
C LYS A 115 3.85 3.84 13.86
N VAL A 116 2.77 4.44 14.30
CA VAL A 116 2.64 5.90 14.43
C VAL A 116 2.53 6.23 15.90
N GLU A 117 3.42 7.08 16.40
CA GLU A 117 3.45 7.57 17.78
C GLU A 117 3.16 9.05 17.79
N ASP A 118 2.21 9.48 18.61
CA ASP A 118 1.97 10.90 18.88
C ASP A 118 2.91 11.37 19.98
N LEU A 119 3.73 12.38 19.66
CA LEU A 119 4.68 12.97 20.60
C LEU A 119 4.12 14.24 21.27
N GLY A 120 2.86 14.56 21.03
CA GLY A 120 2.23 15.79 21.49
C GLY A 120 2.55 17.00 20.61
N GLU A 121 1.88 18.12 20.86
CA GLU A 121 2.03 19.38 20.10
C GLU A 121 1.88 19.22 18.57
N GLY A 122 1.12 18.21 18.12
CA GLY A 122 0.94 17.92 16.69
C GLY A 122 2.15 17.29 16.02
N LYS A 123 3.13 16.83 16.80
CA LYS A 123 4.30 16.09 16.30
C LYS A 123 4.02 14.59 16.32
N GLN A 124 4.36 13.93 15.23
CA GLN A 124 4.23 12.47 15.10
C GLN A 124 5.58 11.85 14.71
N LYS A 125 5.84 10.67 15.25
CA LYS A 125 6.96 9.80 14.90
C LYS A 125 6.38 8.58 14.19
N ILE A 126 6.94 8.23 13.05
CA ILE A 126 6.57 7.04 12.28
C ILE A 126 7.77 6.10 12.31
N VAL A 127 7.56 4.86 12.73
CA VAL A 127 8.58 3.81 12.73
C VAL A 127 8.16 2.75 11.70
N ILE A 128 8.94 2.60 10.65
CA ILE A 128 8.63 1.70 9.53
C ILE A 128 9.47 0.43 9.70
N TYR A 129 8.80 -0.70 9.97
CA TYR A 129 9.45 -2.00 10.19
C TYR A 129 9.75 -2.73 8.87
N LYS A 130 8.88 -2.56 7.86
CA LYS A 130 8.87 -3.34 6.62
C LYS A 130 9.07 -2.47 5.38
N ILE A 131 10.14 -1.65 5.41
CA ILE A 131 10.40 -0.72 4.32
C ILE A 131 10.67 -1.44 3.00
N ASP A 132 11.38 -2.55 3.02
CA ASP A 132 11.70 -3.32 1.81
C ASP A 132 10.47 -3.97 1.19
N GLU A 133 9.51 -4.43 2.03
CA GLU A 133 8.22 -4.95 1.56
C GLU A 133 7.39 -3.82 0.90
N ILE A 134 7.42 -2.60 1.46
CA ILE A 134 6.75 -1.42 0.88
C ILE A 134 7.35 -1.07 -0.48
N ILE A 135 8.67 -1.03 -0.60
CA ILE A 135 9.37 -0.75 -1.86
C ILE A 135 9.02 -1.82 -2.90
N SER A 136 9.14 -3.09 -2.52
CA SER A 136 8.84 -4.21 -3.41
C SER A 136 7.38 -4.22 -3.88
N PHE A 137 6.45 -3.81 -3.00
CA PHE A 137 5.05 -3.62 -3.38
C PHE A 137 4.89 -2.50 -4.41
N VAL A 138 5.56 -1.35 -4.22
CA VAL A 138 5.49 -0.21 -5.14
C VAL A 138 5.99 -0.61 -6.53
N ASP A 139 7.13 -1.31 -6.61
CA ASP A 139 7.71 -1.77 -7.86
C ASP A 139 6.77 -2.75 -8.58
N TRP A 140 6.29 -3.78 -7.88
CA TRP A 140 5.32 -4.73 -8.42
C TRP A 140 4.03 -4.06 -8.90
N HIS A 141 3.47 -3.16 -8.08
CA HIS A 141 2.21 -2.50 -8.42
C HIS A 141 2.37 -1.52 -9.58
N ASN A 142 3.50 -0.85 -9.66
CA ASN A 142 3.84 0.00 -10.78
C ASN A 142 3.91 -0.82 -12.08
N ASP A 143 4.66 -1.93 -12.06
CA ASP A 143 4.74 -2.84 -13.21
C ASP A 143 3.36 -3.37 -13.61
N PHE A 144 2.52 -3.75 -12.64
CA PHE A 144 1.16 -4.20 -12.88
C PHE A 144 0.30 -3.10 -13.55
N LEU A 145 0.38 -1.84 -13.09
CA LEU A 145 -0.40 -0.72 -13.65
C LEU A 145 -0.05 -0.45 -15.12
N PHE A 146 1.22 -0.59 -15.50
CA PHE A 146 1.70 -0.33 -16.85
C PHE A 146 1.63 -1.54 -17.80
N LYS A 147 1.31 -2.73 -17.32
CA LYS A 147 1.04 -3.89 -18.19
C LYS A 147 -0.15 -3.63 -19.13
N GLN A 148 -0.10 -4.21 -20.33
CA GLN A 148 -1.27 -4.21 -21.23
C GLN A 148 -2.41 -5.00 -20.58
N GLU A 149 -3.67 -4.61 -20.82
CA GLU A 149 -4.84 -5.23 -20.19
C GLU A 149 -4.89 -6.78 -20.42
N LYS A 150 -4.47 -7.25 -21.59
CA LYS A 150 -4.39 -8.69 -21.91
C LYS A 150 -3.38 -9.48 -21.07
N ASP A 151 -2.36 -8.77 -20.53
CA ASP A 151 -1.27 -9.38 -19.75
C ASP A 151 -1.47 -9.19 -18.23
N LYS A 152 -2.54 -8.47 -17.85
CA LYS A 152 -2.89 -8.25 -16.44
C LYS A 152 -3.60 -9.47 -15.87
N VAL A 153 -2.96 -10.16 -14.96
CA VAL A 153 -3.60 -11.21 -14.17
C VAL A 153 -4.13 -10.61 -12.88
N ILE A 154 -5.45 -10.50 -12.79
CA ILE A 154 -6.14 -9.98 -11.60
C ILE A 154 -6.51 -11.15 -10.70
N ILE A 155 -5.97 -11.17 -9.48
CA ILE A 155 -6.34 -12.13 -8.45
C ILE A 155 -7.48 -11.52 -7.64
N LYS A 156 -8.64 -12.17 -7.62
CA LYS A 156 -9.79 -11.72 -6.84
C LYS A 156 -9.57 -12.02 -5.35
N GLU A 157 -10.27 -11.28 -4.48
CA GLU A 157 -10.12 -11.46 -3.03
C GLU A 157 -10.49 -12.88 -2.55
N GLU A 158 -11.52 -13.48 -3.13
CA GLU A 158 -11.92 -14.87 -2.87
C GLU A 158 -10.85 -15.87 -3.26
N GLU A 159 -10.13 -15.62 -4.38
CA GLU A 159 -9.04 -16.47 -4.88
C GLU A 159 -7.81 -16.42 -3.97
N ILE A 160 -7.61 -15.35 -3.23
CA ILE A 160 -6.50 -15.24 -2.26
C ILE A 160 -6.57 -16.34 -1.20
N LYS A 161 -7.76 -16.71 -0.76
CA LYS A 161 -7.94 -17.80 0.22
C LYS A 161 -7.49 -19.13 -0.38
N ILE A 162 -7.89 -19.41 -1.63
CA ILE A 162 -7.54 -20.63 -2.35
C ILE A 162 -6.02 -20.67 -2.56
N LEU A 163 -5.44 -19.57 -3.05
CA LEU A 163 -4.00 -19.45 -3.27
C LEU A 163 -3.18 -19.61 -1.99
N ASN A 164 -3.63 -19.07 -0.85
CA ASN A 164 -2.96 -19.28 0.43
C ASN A 164 -2.94 -20.77 0.80
N CYS A 165 -4.03 -21.51 0.55
CA CYS A 165 -4.08 -22.95 0.76
C CYS A 165 -3.09 -23.66 -0.17
N VAL A 166 -3.12 -23.36 -1.47
CA VAL A 166 -2.19 -23.92 -2.46
C VAL A 166 -0.72 -23.66 -2.08
N ILE A 167 -0.39 -22.44 -1.69
CA ILE A 167 0.96 -22.06 -1.24
C ILE A 167 1.38 -22.87 0.00
N GLN A 168 0.48 -23.04 0.97
CA GLN A 168 0.75 -23.83 2.17
C GLN A 168 1.10 -25.27 1.85
N PHE A 169 0.31 -25.91 0.99
CA PHE A 169 0.58 -27.29 0.54
C PHE A 169 1.82 -27.37 -0.35
N ALA A 170 2.04 -26.40 -1.24
CA ALA A 170 3.24 -26.33 -2.05
C ALA A 170 4.53 -26.21 -1.23
N LYS A 171 4.52 -25.49 -0.11
CA LYS A 171 5.67 -25.39 0.83
C LYS A 171 6.02 -26.72 1.50
N LYS A 172 5.06 -27.63 1.64
CA LYS A 172 5.27 -28.97 2.21
C LYS A 172 5.68 -30.01 1.17
N THR A 173 5.44 -29.72 -0.11
CA THR A 173 5.68 -30.63 -1.23
C THR A 173 7.13 -30.49 -1.73
N PRO A 174 7.92 -31.57 -1.80
CA PRO A 174 9.26 -31.52 -2.35
C PRO A 174 9.24 -31.22 -3.86
N LYS A 175 10.30 -30.56 -4.35
CA LYS A 175 10.51 -30.37 -5.79
C LYS A 175 10.75 -31.73 -6.46
N ASN A 176 10.13 -31.93 -7.64
CA ASN A 176 10.35 -33.12 -8.46
C ASN A 176 11.75 -33.06 -9.16
N GLU A 177 12.09 -34.08 -9.93
CA GLU A 177 13.35 -34.16 -10.69
C GLU A 177 13.55 -33.02 -11.68
N LYS A 178 12.46 -32.38 -12.12
CA LYS A 178 12.49 -31.20 -13.01
C LYS A 178 12.55 -29.87 -12.25
N GLY A 179 12.61 -29.91 -10.91
CA GLY A 179 12.62 -28.70 -10.06
C GLY A 179 11.23 -28.06 -9.87
N GLU A 180 10.16 -28.70 -10.33
CA GLU A 180 8.78 -28.22 -10.21
C GLU A 180 8.13 -28.73 -8.91
N ILE A 181 7.22 -27.95 -8.35
CA ILE A 181 6.40 -28.34 -7.20
C ILE A 181 5.05 -28.81 -7.73
N LYS A 182 4.78 -30.12 -7.61
CA LYS A 182 3.54 -30.74 -8.06
C LYS A 182 2.64 -31.06 -6.87
N VAL A 183 1.69 -30.16 -6.59
CA VAL A 183 0.78 -30.27 -5.45
C VAL A 183 -0.32 -31.29 -5.72
N ASN A 184 -0.59 -32.16 -4.74
CA ASN A 184 -1.74 -33.07 -4.74
C ASN A 184 -3.00 -32.31 -4.32
N LEU A 185 -3.85 -31.97 -5.29
CA LEU A 185 -5.07 -31.19 -5.05
C LEU A 185 -6.16 -31.99 -4.33
N THR A 186 -6.20 -33.31 -4.53
CA THR A 186 -7.16 -34.20 -3.82
C THR A 186 -6.84 -34.25 -2.33
N GLU A 187 -5.57 -34.40 -1.97
CA GLU A 187 -5.12 -34.36 -0.56
C GLU A 187 -5.34 -32.97 0.05
N MET A 188 -5.00 -31.91 -0.70
CA MET A 188 -5.26 -30.52 -0.29
C MET A 188 -6.74 -30.32 0.02
N GLN A 189 -7.66 -30.78 -0.82
CA GLN A 189 -9.10 -30.68 -0.54
C GLN A 189 -9.47 -31.40 0.77
N ASN A 190 -8.98 -32.60 1.00
CA ASN A 190 -9.32 -33.41 2.17
C ASN A 190 -8.78 -32.81 3.48
N GLU A 191 -7.62 -32.17 3.44
CA GLU A 191 -6.94 -31.64 4.60
C GLU A 191 -7.14 -30.14 4.81
N SER A 192 -7.62 -29.40 3.83
CA SER A 192 -7.75 -27.94 3.86
C SER A 192 -8.58 -27.44 5.04
N MET A 193 -9.68 -28.13 5.39
CA MET A 193 -10.50 -27.76 6.54
C MET A 193 -9.71 -27.86 7.86
N LYS A 194 -8.89 -28.90 8.00
CA LYS A 194 -8.08 -29.11 9.22
C LYS A 194 -6.94 -28.11 9.34
N GLU A 195 -6.28 -27.81 8.22
CA GLU A 195 -5.09 -26.98 8.22
C GLU A 195 -5.38 -25.47 8.16
N MET A 196 -6.41 -25.10 7.39
CA MET A 196 -6.72 -23.70 7.09
C MET A 196 -7.99 -23.21 7.80
N GLY A 197 -8.82 -24.12 8.36
CA GLY A 197 -10.11 -23.79 8.96
C GLY A 197 -11.23 -23.54 7.94
N TYR A 198 -10.98 -23.79 6.66
CA TYR A 198 -11.98 -23.69 5.57
C TYR A 198 -11.68 -24.75 4.50
N LEU A 199 -12.76 -25.23 3.83
CA LEU A 199 -12.66 -26.19 2.75
C LEU A 199 -12.30 -25.47 1.45
N VAL A 200 -11.33 -26.04 0.72
CA VAL A 200 -10.98 -25.66 -0.66
C VAL A 200 -11.23 -26.85 -1.57
N LYS A 201 -12.16 -26.69 -2.50
CA LYS A 201 -12.49 -27.74 -3.48
C LYS A 201 -11.53 -27.72 -4.67
N THR A 202 -11.27 -28.87 -5.24
CA THR A 202 -10.41 -28.97 -6.43
C THR A 202 -10.97 -28.18 -7.62
N GLU A 203 -12.31 -28.10 -7.77
CA GLU A 203 -12.94 -27.32 -8.84
C GLU A 203 -12.65 -25.82 -8.72
N GLU A 204 -12.48 -25.29 -7.49
CA GLU A 204 -12.17 -23.88 -7.27
C GLU A 204 -10.79 -23.48 -7.78
N THR A 205 -9.88 -24.46 -7.95
CA THR A 205 -8.54 -24.21 -8.53
C THR A 205 -8.55 -24.12 -10.04
N LEU A 206 -9.62 -24.54 -10.75
CA LEU A 206 -9.71 -24.43 -12.21
C LEU A 206 -9.58 -22.99 -12.69
N GLY A 207 -10.23 -22.04 -12.03
CA GLY A 207 -10.12 -20.63 -12.35
C GLY A 207 -8.70 -20.07 -12.21
N LEU A 208 -7.89 -20.66 -11.32
CA LEU A 208 -6.47 -20.31 -11.15
C LEU A 208 -5.62 -20.88 -12.30
N CYS A 209 -5.95 -22.09 -12.80
CA CYS A 209 -5.31 -22.69 -13.97
C CYS A 209 -5.60 -21.85 -15.22
N GLU A 210 -6.85 -21.46 -15.46
CA GLU A 210 -7.26 -20.60 -16.58
C GLU A 210 -6.50 -19.27 -16.59
N LYS A 211 -6.23 -18.70 -15.40
CA LYS A 211 -5.43 -17.48 -15.23
C LYS A 211 -3.92 -17.71 -15.30
N LYS A 212 -3.48 -18.94 -15.49
CA LYS A 212 -2.05 -19.36 -15.49
C LYS A 212 -1.31 -19.03 -14.18
N LEU A 213 -2.05 -18.94 -13.06
CA LEU A 213 -1.47 -18.80 -11.73
C LEU A 213 -0.92 -20.14 -11.21
N MET A 214 -1.38 -21.24 -11.80
CA MET A 214 -0.86 -22.58 -11.59
C MET A 214 -1.02 -23.38 -12.89
N GLY A 215 -0.32 -24.50 -13.00
CA GLY A 215 -0.43 -25.39 -14.17
C GLY A 215 -1.79 -26.08 -14.26
N ASP A 216 -2.09 -26.62 -15.42
CA ASP A 216 -3.32 -27.38 -15.64
C ASP A 216 -3.42 -28.58 -14.69
N GLN A 217 -4.65 -28.93 -14.31
CA GLN A 217 -4.89 -30.09 -13.50
C GLN A 217 -4.57 -31.37 -14.32
N THR A 218 -3.79 -32.25 -13.73
CA THR A 218 -3.43 -33.55 -14.32
C THR A 218 -3.90 -34.68 -13.42
N MET A 219 -4.52 -35.71 -14.03
CA MET A 219 -4.95 -36.90 -13.30
C MET A 219 -3.78 -37.86 -13.18
N GLY A 220 -3.49 -38.33 -11.99
CA GLY A 220 -2.54 -39.40 -11.69
C GLY A 220 -3.24 -40.73 -11.40
N ASP A 221 -2.46 -41.69 -10.96
CA ASP A 221 -2.97 -43.02 -10.60
C ASP A 221 -4.01 -42.94 -9.47
N GLY A 222 -5.07 -43.74 -9.58
CA GLY A 222 -6.15 -43.77 -8.60
C GLY A 222 -7.10 -42.59 -8.63
N GLY A 223 -7.09 -41.73 -9.67
CA GLY A 223 -7.99 -40.59 -9.80
C GLY A 223 -7.54 -39.35 -8.97
N VAL A 224 -6.32 -39.32 -8.50
CA VAL A 224 -5.75 -38.22 -7.76
C VAL A 224 -5.41 -37.04 -8.70
N LEU A 225 -5.83 -35.84 -8.35
CA LEU A 225 -5.57 -34.65 -9.14
C LEU A 225 -4.31 -33.93 -8.64
N PHE A 226 -3.50 -33.49 -9.58
CA PHE A 226 -2.27 -32.75 -9.35
C PHE A 226 -2.21 -31.50 -10.20
N SER A 227 -1.49 -30.47 -9.70
CA SER A 227 -1.12 -29.30 -10.50
C SER A 227 0.28 -28.81 -10.14
N VAL A 228 0.98 -28.24 -11.14
CA VAL A 228 2.29 -27.60 -10.93
C VAL A 228 2.07 -26.19 -10.40
N VAL A 229 2.77 -25.85 -9.33
CA VAL A 229 2.62 -24.56 -8.63
C VAL A 229 3.91 -23.75 -8.71
N PRO A 230 3.90 -22.52 -9.28
CA PRO A 230 5.04 -21.62 -9.30
C PRO A 230 5.17 -20.92 -7.92
N LEU A 231 5.59 -21.67 -6.90
CA LEU A 231 5.58 -21.23 -5.51
C LEU A 231 6.32 -19.90 -5.28
N GLU A 232 7.49 -19.72 -5.89
CA GLU A 232 8.32 -18.52 -5.70
C GLU A 232 7.63 -17.25 -6.22
N GLU A 233 6.85 -17.37 -7.30
CA GLU A 233 6.09 -16.26 -7.86
C GLU A 233 4.85 -15.95 -7.02
N LEU A 234 4.08 -16.99 -6.66
CA LEU A 234 2.87 -16.84 -5.86
C LEU A 234 3.17 -16.30 -4.46
N ASP A 235 4.24 -16.77 -3.83
CA ASP A 235 4.63 -16.33 -2.47
C ASP A 235 5.01 -14.84 -2.43
N LYS A 236 5.44 -14.26 -3.57
CA LYS A 236 5.68 -12.83 -3.72
C LYS A 236 4.41 -12.04 -4.01
N VAL A 237 3.60 -12.52 -4.95
CA VAL A 237 2.49 -11.72 -5.53
C VAL A 237 1.23 -11.76 -4.66
N VAL A 238 0.90 -12.90 -4.04
CA VAL A 238 -0.32 -13.04 -3.23
C VAL A 238 -0.36 -12.07 -2.02
N PRO A 239 0.74 -11.85 -1.25
CA PRO A 239 0.77 -10.84 -0.21
C PRO A 239 0.48 -9.42 -0.71
N TYR A 240 0.94 -9.06 -1.92
CA TYR A 240 0.70 -7.74 -2.51
C TYR A 240 -0.76 -7.53 -2.88
N TRP A 241 -1.43 -8.53 -3.46
CA TRP A 241 -2.86 -8.49 -3.70
C TRP A 241 -3.67 -8.37 -2.41
N LYS A 242 -3.27 -9.12 -1.38
CA LYS A 242 -3.87 -9.01 -0.05
C LYS A 242 -3.75 -7.60 0.52
N LEU A 243 -2.55 -7.01 0.44
CA LEU A 243 -2.28 -5.64 0.88
C LEU A 243 -3.15 -4.63 0.11
N LEU A 244 -3.22 -4.76 -1.21
CA LEU A 244 -4.03 -3.90 -2.07
C LEU A 244 -5.51 -3.91 -1.67
N TYR A 245 -6.09 -5.10 -1.45
CA TYR A 245 -7.47 -5.24 -0.99
C TYR A 245 -7.69 -4.69 0.41
N GLN A 246 -6.74 -4.87 1.32
CA GLN A 246 -6.83 -4.33 2.67
C GLN A 246 -6.82 -2.80 2.66
N ILE A 247 -5.96 -2.17 1.85
CA ILE A 247 -5.96 -0.71 1.68
C ILE A 247 -7.27 -0.24 1.03
N ALA A 248 -7.76 -0.94 0.02
CA ALA A 248 -9.01 -0.58 -0.67
C ALA A 248 -10.25 -0.71 0.22
N LYS A 249 -10.25 -1.59 1.23
CA LYS A 249 -11.37 -1.78 2.17
C LYS A 249 -11.56 -0.64 3.16
N VAL A 250 -10.60 0.23 3.34
CA VAL A 250 -10.67 1.38 4.26
C VAL A 250 -11.63 2.48 3.73
N ARG A 251 -12.55 2.11 2.88
CA ARG A 251 -13.62 2.98 2.33
C ARG A 251 -14.68 3.39 3.35
N ARG A 252 -14.61 2.91 4.61
CA ARG A 252 -15.68 3.15 5.60
C ARG A 252 -15.19 3.91 6.81
#